data_852f61aac7bb892545d0b8545f01de6a
#
_entry.id   852f61aac7bb892545d0b8545f01de6a
#
_cell.length_a   1.000
_cell.length_b   1.000
_cell.length_c   1.000
_cell.angle_alpha   90.00
_cell.angle_beta   90.00
_cell.angle_gamma   90.00
#
_symmetry.space_group_name_H-M   'P 1'
#
loop_
_entity.id
_entity.type
_entity.pdbx_description
1 polymer ?
#
loop_
_entity_poly.entity_id
_entity_poly.type
_entity_poly.pdbx_seq_one_letter_code
_entity_poly.pdbx_strand_id
1 'polypeptide(L)'
;MVREDAEGPAGHVRNLDDGRRARRHPGDWCHAWLSECRRALKPGGLLVSFIDWRQLPTLTDVVQAAGLILRGVAVWDKTLGRMRLRRGGFAQQAEFVVWASRGAMRGCDVYLPGVFPCRLPLPKQHVTEKPLDIAREVVRLMPAGVVVCDLFAGSGTFLAAAREAGLHWVGSETNQAYHAISSARLDATTDDSGVQPRSI
;
A
#
# COMPACT_ATOMS: atom_id res chain seq x y z
N MET A 1 4.94 27.81 56.26
CA MET A 1 6.34 27.97 55.80
C MET A 1 6.33 27.65 54.31
N VAL A 2 6.14 28.72 53.55
CA VAL A 2 6.03 28.71 52.09
C VAL A 2 7.46 28.69 51.55
N ARG A 3 7.79 27.83 50.62
CA ARG A 3 8.98 27.96 49.78
C ARG A 3 8.52 28.32 48.37
N GLU A 4 8.80 29.54 48.01
CA GLU A 4 8.85 30.08 46.67
C GLU A 4 10.10 29.58 45.95
N ASP A 5 9.99 29.61 44.62
CA ASP A 5 11.04 29.72 43.61
C ASP A 5 11.73 28.46 43.11
N ALA A 6 11.27 28.05 41.92
CA ALA A 6 12.16 27.58 40.87
C ALA A 6 11.62 28.07 39.52
N GLU A 7 12.15 29.20 39.07
CA GLU A 7 12.03 29.64 37.68
C GLU A 7 12.63 28.58 36.76
N GLY A 8 11.79 27.94 35.93
CA GLY A 8 12.22 27.08 34.83
C GLY A 8 12.85 27.92 33.72
N PRO A 9 13.85 27.42 33.02
CA PRO A 9 14.54 28.17 31.97
C PRO A 9 13.57 28.52 30.85
N ALA A 10 13.56 29.81 30.49
CA ALA A 10 12.84 30.38 29.37
C ALA A 10 13.07 29.57 28.09
N GLY A 11 11.98 29.04 27.54
CA GLY A 11 12.03 28.30 26.31
C GLY A 11 12.57 29.14 25.14
N HIS A 12 13.74 28.78 24.66
CA HIS A 12 14.29 29.33 23.41
C HIS A 12 13.39 28.86 22.28
N VAL A 13 12.58 29.75 21.74
CA VAL A 13 11.94 29.56 20.42
C VAL A 13 13.08 29.62 19.40
N ARG A 14 13.52 28.44 18.96
CA ARG A 14 14.46 28.35 17.83
C ARG A 14 13.74 28.81 16.58
N ASN A 15 14.24 29.86 15.99
CA ASN A 15 13.84 30.34 14.67
C ASN A 15 14.13 29.22 13.65
N LEU A 16 13.10 28.60 13.09
CA LEU A 16 13.21 27.47 12.15
C LEU A 16 13.40 27.93 10.70
N ASP A 17 14.04 29.07 10.51
CA ASP A 17 14.36 29.57 9.17
C ASP A 17 15.84 29.27 8.85
N ASP A 18 16.17 27.96 8.75
CA ASP A 18 17.51 27.47 8.44
C ASP A 18 17.64 26.92 7.01
N GLY A 19 16.83 27.38 6.07
CA GLY A 19 16.96 27.03 4.64
C GLY A 19 16.69 25.55 4.32
N ARG A 20 16.15 24.77 5.25
CA ARG A 20 15.71 23.40 4.96
C ARG A 20 14.46 23.47 4.08
N ARG A 21 14.54 22.92 2.88
CA ARG A 21 13.39 22.71 2.00
C ARG A 21 12.22 22.24 2.84
N ALA A 22 11.14 22.99 2.85
CA ALA A 22 9.91 22.63 3.55
C ALA A 22 9.60 21.17 3.23
N ARG A 23 9.59 20.31 4.24
CA ARG A 23 9.21 18.90 4.05
C ARG A 23 7.78 18.94 3.58
N ARG A 24 7.53 18.57 2.31
CA ARG A 24 6.18 18.48 1.79
C ARG A 24 5.36 17.62 2.76
N HIS A 25 4.17 18.08 3.08
CA HIS A 25 3.26 17.32 3.93
C HIS A 25 3.04 15.93 3.29
N PRO A 26 3.03 14.84 4.06
CA PRO A 26 2.79 13.51 3.50
C PRO A 26 1.56 13.43 2.60
N GLY A 27 0.51 14.23 2.92
CA GLY A 27 -0.68 14.39 2.08
C GLY A 27 -0.40 14.96 0.70
N ASP A 28 0.52 15.93 0.56
CA ASP A 28 0.85 16.54 -0.74
C ASP A 28 1.50 15.51 -1.68
N TRP A 29 2.42 14.70 -1.12
CA TRP A 29 3.04 13.62 -1.89
C TRP A 29 2.01 12.57 -2.29
N CYS A 30 1.14 12.15 -1.36
CA CYS A 30 0.07 11.20 -1.66
C CYS A 30 -0.88 11.74 -2.73
N HIS A 31 -1.26 13.01 -2.66
CA HIS A 31 -2.13 13.64 -3.65
C HIS A 31 -1.50 13.61 -5.06
N ALA A 32 -0.21 13.87 -5.16
CA ALA A 32 0.48 13.90 -6.44
C ALA A 32 0.40 12.53 -7.16
N TRP A 33 0.83 11.44 -6.50
CA TRP A 33 0.80 10.13 -7.14
C TRP A 33 -0.61 9.56 -7.29
N LEU A 34 -1.55 9.87 -6.38
CA LEU A 34 -2.96 9.47 -6.52
C LEU A 34 -3.65 10.16 -7.69
N SER A 35 -3.31 11.42 -7.95
CA SER A 35 -3.80 12.14 -9.13
C SER A 35 -3.31 11.48 -10.42
N GLU A 36 -2.06 11.03 -10.46
CA GLU A 36 -1.51 10.28 -11.60
C GLU A 36 -2.16 8.89 -11.72
N CYS A 37 -2.41 8.20 -10.60
CA CYS A 37 -3.18 6.95 -10.62
C CYS A 37 -4.56 7.17 -11.24
N ARG A 38 -5.28 8.23 -10.80
CA ARG A 38 -6.58 8.58 -11.38
C ARG A 38 -6.49 8.84 -12.88
N ARG A 39 -5.45 9.54 -13.33
CA ARG A 39 -5.23 9.82 -14.76
C ARG A 39 -5.03 8.53 -15.56
N ALA A 40 -4.22 7.61 -15.05
CA ALA A 40 -3.88 6.36 -15.72
C ALA A 40 -5.00 5.31 -15.67
N LEU A 41 -5.78 5.26 -14.60
CA LEU A 41 -6.88 4.32 -14.45
C LEU A 41 -7.93 4.53 -15.55
N LYS A 42 -8.41 3.45 -16.14
CA LYS A 42 -9.59 3.47 -17.03
C LYS A 42 -10.86 3.78 -16.23
N PRO A 43 -11.93 4.32 -16.84
CA PRO A 43 -13.24 4.43 -16.17
C PRO A 43 -13.67 3.08 -15.59
N GLY A 44 -14.05 3.08 -14.30
CA GLY A 44 -14.36 1.87 -13.53
C GLY A 44 -13.15 1.10 -12.99
N GLY A 45 -11.93 1.54 -13.30
CA GLY A 45 -10.70 0.95 -12.77
C GLY A 45 -10.56 1.15 -11.26
N LEU A 46 -9.91 0.22 -10.59
CA LEU A 46 -9.75 0.17 -9.13
C LEU A 46 -8.37 0.64 -8.71
N LEU A 47 -8.32 1.37 -7.61
CA LEU A 47 -7.14 1.64 -6.79
C LEU A 47 -7.24 0.80 -5.52
N VAL A 48 -6.15 0.14 -5.14
CA VAL A 48 -6.00 -0.56 -3.86
C VAL A 48 -4.69 -0.13 -3.23
N SER A 49 -4.69 0.28 -1.97
CA SER A 49 -3.50 0.75 -1.26
C SER A 49 -3.48 0.25 0.18
N PHE A 50 -2.35 -0.31 0.60
CA PHE A 50 -2.13 -0.72 1.99
C PHE A 50 -1.61 0.45 2.81
N ILE A 51 -2.12 0.57 4.04
CA ILE A 51 -1.77 1.67 4.93
C ILE A 51 -1.84 1.24 6.40
N ASP A 52 -1.01 1.85 7.25
CA ASP A 52 -1.15 1.69 8.70
C ASP A 52 -2.24 2.65 9.26
N TRP A 53 -2.66 2.37 10.48
CA TRP A 53 -3.73 3.12 11.13
C TRP A 53 -3.45 4.62 11.28
N ARG A 54 -2.17 5.03 11.40
CA ARG A 54 -1.78 6.43 11.61
C ARG A 54 -2.03 7.30 10.39
N GLN A 55 -1.86 6.72 9.23
CA GLN A 55 -2.01 7.42 7.95
C GLN A 55 -3.33 7.11 7.25
N LEU A 56 -4.16 6.24 7.84
CA LEU A 56 -5.46 5.88 7.26
C LEU A 56 -6.36 7.10 7.02
N PRO A 57 -6.54 8.04 7.99
CA PRO A 57 -7.35 9.24 7.74
C PRO A 57 -6.79 10.08 6.59
N THR A 58 -5.47 10.32 6.58
CA THR A 58 -4.83 11.10 5.50
C THR A 58 -5.03 10.44 4.13
N LEU A 59 -4.85 9.13 4.02
CA LEU A 59 -4.99 8.44 2.74
C LEU A 59 -6.44 8.46 2.24
N THR A 60 -7.43 8.24 3.11
CA THR A 60 -8.85 8.26 2.73
C THR A 60 -9.28 9.64 2.25
N ASP A 61 -8.82 10.72 2.90
CA ASP A 61 -9.10 12.09 2.49
C ASP A 61 -8.46 12.42 1.15
N VAL A 62 -7.18 12.08 0.99
CA VAL A 62 -6.42 12.41 -0.22
C VAL A 62 -6.89 11.60 -1.43
N VAL A 63 -7.34 10.35 -1.26
CA VAL A 63 -7.97 9.55 -2.33
C VAL A 63 -9.18 10.29 -2.91
N GLN A 64 -10.03 10.86 -2.06
CA GLN A 64 -11.20 11.62 -2.48
C GLN A 64 -10.81 12.98 -3.09
N ALA A 65 -9.83 13.68 -2.49
CA ALA A 65 -9.29 14.93 -3.02
C ALA A 65 -8.67 14.76 -4.43
N ALA A 66 -8.06 13.59 -4.71
CA ALA A 66 -7.56 13.24 -6.03
C ALA A 66 -8.68 12.90 -7.05
N GLY A 67 -9.96 12.93 -6.62
CA GLY A 67 -11.13 12.69 -7.47
C GLY A 67 -11.41 11.21 -7.76
N LEU A 68 -10.95 10.32 -6.88
CA LEU A 68 -11.36 8.92 -6.86
C LEU A 68 -12.57 8.74 -5.93
N ILE A 69 -13.42 7.77 -6.20
CA ILE A 69 -14.53 7.42 -5.33
C ILE A 69 -14.04 6.40 -4.32
N LEU A 70 -13.91 6.82 -3.05
CA LEU A 70 -13.61 5.90 -1.95
C LEU A 70 -14.73 4.86 -1.83
N ARG A 71 -14.38 3.58 -1.86
CA ARG A 71 -15.34 2.47 -1.80
C ARG A 71 -15.39 1.82 -0.44
N GLY A 72 -14.29 1.86 0.29
CA GLY A 72 -14.23 1.31 1.63
C GLY A 72 -12.80 1.01 2.09
N VAL A 73 -12.76 0.37 3.24
CA VAL A 73 -11.53 -0.08 3.88
C VAL A 73 -11.71 -1.53 4.29
N ALA A 74 -10.84 -2.41 3.82
CA ALA A 74 -10.73 -3.77 4.31
C ALA A 74 -9.56 -3.88 5.30
N VAL A 75 -9.53 -4.96 6.07
CA VAL A 75 -8.53 -5.17 7.12
C VAL A 75 -7.74 -6.44 6.84
N TRP A 76 -6.43 -6.29 6.80
CA TRP A 76 -5.54 -7.43 6.91
C TRP A 76 -5.25 -7.70 8.40
N ASP A 77 -5.80 -8.81 8.92
CA ASP A 77 -5.47 -9.35 10.23
C ASP A 77 -4.20 -10.21 10.13
N LYS A 78 -3.09 -9.69 10.67
CA LYS A 78 -1.79 -10.38 10.68
C LYS A 78 -1.74 -11.58 11.61
N THR A 79 -2.81 -11.85 12.35
CA THR A 79 -2.92 -12.83 13.42
C THR A 79 -1.89 -12.63 14.56
N LEU A 80 -2.13 -13.18 15.75
CA LEU A 80 -1.27 -12.93 16.91
C LEU A 80 0.07 -13.67 16.86
N GLY A 81 0.20 -14.73 16.09
CA GLY A 81 1.31 -15.69 16.19
C GLY A 81 2.72 -15.16 15.93
N ARG A 82 2.87 -13.93 15.42
CA ARG A 82 4.17 -13.31 15.07
C ARG A 82 4.21 -11.81 15.34
N MET A 83 3.30 -11.33 16.16
CA MET A 83 3.20 -9.92 16.50
C MET A 83 4.05 -9.58 17.71
N ARG A 84 4.70 -8.40 17.66
CA ARG A 84 5.35 -7.85 18.85
C ARG A 84 4.27 -7.33 19.80
N LEU A 85 4.03 -8.05 20.88
CA LEU A 85 3.12 -7.62 21.93
C LEU A 85 3.69 -6.39 22.65
N ARG A 86 2.81 -5.45 23.00
CA ARG A 86 3.14 -4.25 23.78
C ARG A 86 2.62 -4.41 25.21
N ARG A 87 3.48 -4.17 26.20
CA ARG A 87 3.01 -4.05 27.60
C ARG A 87 2.09 -2.81 27.70
N GLY A 88 0.93 -2.99 28.33
CA GLY A 88 -0.01 -1.89 28.59
C GLY A 88 -0.70 -1.33 27.36
N GLY A 89 -0.75 -2.06 26.25
CA GLY A 89 -1.40 -1.60 25.02
C GLY A 89 -1.83 -2.73 24.10
N PHE A 90 -2.52 -2.37 23.03
CA PHE A 90 -2.96 -3.31 22.01
C PHE A 90 -1.85 -3.64 21.02
N ALA A 91 -1.81 -4.89 20.55
CA ALA A 91 -0.95 -5.28 19.44
C ALA A 91 -1.38 -4.59 18.14
N GLN A 92 -0.42 -4.18 17.31
CA GLN A 92 -0.72 -3.63 15.98
C GLN A 92 -0.95 -4.76 14.98
N GLN A 93 -2.02 -5.50 15.20
CA GLN A 93 -2.39 -6.69 14.45
C GLN A 93 -2.97 -6.37 13.08
N ALA A 94 -3.66 -5.25 12.96
CA ALA A 94 -4.32 -4.84 11.73
C ALA A 94 -3.41 -3.96 10.83
N GLU A 95 -3.53 -4.18 9.53
CA GLU A 95 -3.14 -3.25 8.48
C GLU A 95 -4.36 -3.02 7.59
N PHE A 96 -4.52 -1.82 7.05
CA PHE A 96 -5.72 -1.44 6.33
C PHE A 96 -5.49 -1.45 4.83
N VAL A 97 -6.52 -1.82 4.09
CA VAL A 97 -6.55 -1.87 2.64
C VAL A 97 -7.61 -0.88 2.17
N VAL A 98 -7.19 0.32 1.83
CA VAL A 98 -8.06 1.35 1.26
C VAL A 98 -8.28 1.00 -0.21
N TRP A 99 -9.55 1.00 -0.65
CA TRP A 99 -9.87 0.77 -2.04
C TRP A 99 -10.84 1.82 -2.58
N ALA A 100 -10.62 2.19 -3.82
CA ALA A 100 -11.34 3.26 -4.50
C ALA A 100 -11.49 2.95 -5.99
N SER A 101 -12.32 3.72 -6.70
CA SER A 101 -12.50 3.56 -8.14
C SER A 101 -12.49 4.88 -8.89
N ARG A 102 -12.12 4.84 -10.16
CA ARG A 102 -12.32 5.95 -11.09
C ARG A 102 -13.75 5.91 -11.64
N GLY A 103 -14.67 6.61 -11.01
CA GLY A 103 -16.10 6.63 -11.39
C GLY A 103 -16.82 5.33 -10.99
N ALA A 104 -17.91 5.03 -11.67
CA ALA A 104 -18.69 3.82 -11.41
C ALA A 104 -17.85 2.56 -11.68
N MET A 105 -17.90 1.61 -10.74
CA MET A 105 -17.22 0.32 -10.91
C MET A 105 -17.84 -0.48 -12.03
N ARG A 106 -17.02 -1.19 -12.77
CA ARG A 106 -17.51 -2.28 -13.61
C ARG A 106 -17.86 -3.44 -12.69
N GLY A 107 -19.07 -3.98 -12.84
CA GLY A 107 -19.49 -5.13 -12.06
C GLY A 107 -18.53 -6.31 -12.20
N CYS A 108 -18.21 -6.94 -11.09
CA CYS A 108 -17.65 -8.28 -11.06
C CYS A 108 -18.48 -9.08 -10.05
N ASP A 109 -18.69 -10.37 -10.33
CA ASP A 109 -19.47 -11.26 -9.46
C ASP A 109 -18.62 -11.87 -8.33
N VAL A 110 -17.59 -11.15 -7.90
CA VAL A 110 -16.69 -11.60 -6.84
C VAL A 110 -17.01 -10.84 -5.56
N TYR A 111 -17.26 -11.60 -4.51
CA TYR A 111 -17.44 -11.08 -3.16
C TYR A 111 -16.24 -11.47 -2.31
N LEU A 112 -15.57 -10.47 -1.75
CA LEU A 112 -14.43 -10.67 -0.84
C LEU A 112 -14.83 -10.31 0.59
N PRO A 113 -14.26 -11.00 1.60
CA PRO A 113 -14.45 -10.62 2.99
C PRO A 113 -13.83 -9.25 3.26
N GLY A 114 -14.40 -8.48 4.19
CA GLY A 114 -13.82 -7.22 4.63
C GLY A 114 -12.62 -7.38 5.58
N VAL A 115 -12.35 -8.61 6.05
CA VAL A 115 -11.23 -8.95 6.93
C VAL A 115 -10.53 -10.20 6.40
N PHE A 116 -9.22 -10.09 6.23
CA PHE A 116 -8.36 -11.18 5.72
C PHE A 116 -7.39 -11.65 6.82
N PRO A 117 -7.65 -12.76 7.51
CA PRO A 117 -6.68 -13.34 8.43
C PRO A 117 -5.55 -14.01 7.63
N CYS A 118 -4.35 -13.43 7.70
CA CYS A 118 -3.20 -13.96 6.99
C CYS A 118 -1.91 -13.62 7.74
N ARG A 119 -1.09 -14.64 8.02
CA ARG A 119 0.17 -14.47 8.71
C ARG A 119 1.19 -13.70 7.86
N LEU A 120 2.10 -13.00 8.56
CA LEU A 120 3.25 -12.40 7.89
C LEU A 120 4.10 -13.47 7.19
N PRO A 121 4.58 -13.19 5.96
CA PRO A 121 5.46 -14.11 5.25
C PRO A 121 6.78 -14.31 6.01
N LEU A 122 7.36 -15.53 5.96
CA LEU A 122 8.69 -15.84 6.47
C LEU A 122 9.36 -16.91 5.59
N PRO A 123 10.63 -16.74 5.25
CA PRO A 123 11.42 -15.51 5.46
C PRO A 123 10.88 -14.36 4.63
N LYS A 124 11.07 -13.10 5.09
CA LYS A 124 10.73 -11.92 4.30
C LYS A 124 11.85 -11.59 3.32
N GLN A 125 11.50 -11.30 2.09
CA GLN A 125 12.40 -10.77 1.09
C GLN A 125 12.45 -9.23 1.10
N HIS A 126 11.41 -8.60 1.69
CA HIS A 126 11.27 -7.16 1.82
C HIS A 126 10.70 -6.80 3.20
N VAL A 127 11.12 -5.66 3.78
CA VAL A 127 10.70 -5.23 5.14
C VAL A 127 9.18 -5.15 5.27
N THR A 128 8.51 -4.60 4.26
CA THR A 128 7.06 -4.43 4.22
C THR A 128 6.36 -5.42 3.29
N GLU A 129 6.97 -6.56 3.01
CA GLU A 129 6.43 -7.58 2.12
C GLU A 129 5.02 -7.99 2.54
N LYS A 130 4.12 -8.01 1.58
CA LYS A 130 2.74 -8.48 1.76
C LYS A 130 2.66 -9.97 1.47
N PRO A 131 1.80 -10.71 2.19
CA PRO A 131 1.55 -12.11 1.87
C PRO A 131 0.99 -12.29 0.46
N LEU A 132 1.48 -13.29 -0.25
CA LEU A 132 0.99 -13.61 -1.60
C LEU A 132 -0.50 -13.98 -1.59
N ASP A 133 -0.97 -14.62 -0.52
CA ASP A 133 -2.38 -15.01 -0.40
C ASP A 133 -3.32 -13.80 -0.35
N ILE A 134 -2.92 -12.70 0.31
CA ILE A 134 -3.70 -11.45 0.27
C ILE A 134 -3.68 -10.84 -1.13
N ALA A 135 -2.53 -10.85 -1.80
CA ALA A 135 -2.43 -10.34 -3.15
C ALA A 135 -3.30 -11.14 -4.12
N ARG A 136 -3.33 -12.47 -3.99
CA ARG A 136 -4.22 -13.36 -4.75
C ARG A 136 -5.70 -13.00 -4.55
N GLU A 137 -6.12 -12.78 -3.29
CA GLU A 137 -7.50 -12.37 -3.02
C GLU A 137 -7.82 -11.02 -3.65
N VAL A 138 -6.95 -10.02 -3.51
CA VAL A 138 -7.18 -8.68 -4.08
C VAL A 138 -7.28 -8.72 -5.62
N VAL A 139 -6.42 -9.49 -6.29
CA VAL A 139 -6.46 -9.56 -7.77
C VAL A 139 -7.70 -10.27 -8.31
N ARG A 140 -8.44 -11.05 -7.51
CA ARG A 140 -9.74 -11.61 -7.89
C ARG A 140 -10.79 -10.54 -8.21
N LEU A 141 -10.63 -9.32 -7.69
CA LEU A 141 -11.49 -8.19 -8.05
C LEU A 141 -11.23 -7.67 -9.48
N MET A 142 -10.17 -8.11 -10.12
CA MET A 142 -9.75 -7.59 -11.41
C MET A 142 -10.42 -8.39 -12.53
N PRO A 143 -11.16 -7.73 -13.46
CA PRO A 143 -11.71 -8.40 -14.63
C PRO A 143 -10.60 -8.98 -15.52
N ALA A 144 -10.92 -10.01 -16.29
CA ALA A 144 -10.01 -10.55 -17.28
C ALA A 144 -9.56 -9.46 -18.29
N GLY A 145 -8.31 -9.56 -18.76
CA GLY A 145 -7.75 -8.65 -19.76
C GLY A 145 -7.40 -7.24 -19.28
N VAL A 146 -7.45 -6.99 -17.95
CA VAL A 146 -6.93 -5.72 -17.41
C VAL A 146 -5.43 -5.80 -17.15
N VAL A 147 -4.81 -4.63 -16.97
CA VAL A 147 -3.43 -4.49 -16.53
C VAL A 147 -3.42 -4.14 -15.06
N VAL A 148 -2.75 -4.92 -14.25
CA VAL A 148 -2.42 -4.58 -12.85
C VAL A 148 -1.15 -3.75 -12.85
N CYS A 149 -1.22 -2.53 -12.30
CA CYS A 149 -0.07 -1.63 -12.19
C CYS A 149 0.31 -1.45 -10.72
N ASP A 150 1.53 -1.85 -10.34
CA ASP A 150 2.08 -1.65 -9.00
C ASP A 150 3.22 -0.64 -9.05
N LEU A 151 2.93 0.60 -8.59
CA LEU A 151 3.90 1.71 -8.61
C LEU A 151 4.97 1.60 -7.52
N PHE A 152 4.77 0.75 -6.54
CA PHE A 152 5.65 0.55 -5.38
C PHE A 152 5.88 -0.95 -5.16
N ALA A 153 6.34 -1.64 -6.21
CA ALA A 153 6.30 -3.09 -6.33
C ALA A 153 7.05 -3.86 -5.22
N GLY A 154 8.05 -3.24 -4.60
CA GLY A 154 8.84 -3.90 -3.56
C GLY A 154 9.41 -5.22 -4.06
N SER A 155 9.06 -6.33 -3.41
CA SER A 155 9.42 -7.69 -3.83
C SER A 155 8.50 -8.29 -4.91
N GLY A 156 7.60 -7.51 -5.53
CA GLY A 156 6.77 -7.92 -6.66
C GLY A 156 5.58 -8.82 -6.31
N THR A 157 5.09 -8.82 -5.07
CA THR A 157 4.04 -9.74 -4.62
C THR A 157 2.74 -9.61 -5.42
N PHE A 158 2.28 -8.36 -5.68
CA PHE A 158 1.06 -8.12 -6.44
C PHE A 158 1.23 -8.43 -7.93
N LEU A 159 2.41 -8.19 -8.47
CA LEU A 159 2.73 -8.55 -9.85
C LEU A 159 2.75 -10.07 -10.04
N ALA A 160 3.31 -10.81 -9.08
CA ALA A 160 3.28 -12.27 -9.08
C ALA A 160 1.84 -12.81 -9.01
N ALA A 161 1.01 -12.26 -8.11
CA ALA A 161 -0.40 -12.65 -8.01
C ALA A 161 -1.19 -12.34 -9.31
N ALA A 162 -0.94 -11.18 -9.92
CA ALA A 162 -1.56 -10.80 -11.19
C ALA A 162 -1.18 -11.77 -12.32
N ARG A 163 0.09 -12.15 -12.38
CA ARG A 163 0.60 -13.13 -13.33
C ARG A 163 -0.02 -14.52 -13.12
N GLU A 164 -0.05 -15.03 -11.89
CA GLU A 164 -0.70 -16.30 -11.56
C GLU A 164 -2.19 -16.32 -11.98
N ALA A 165 -2.85 -15.15 -11.91
CA ALA A 165 -4.23 -14.98 -12.36
C ALA A 165 -4.37 -14.79 -13.89
N GLY A 166 -3.31 -14.86 -14.67
CA GLY A 166 -3.32 -14.65 -16.12
C GLY A 166 -3.61 -13.21 -16.54
N LEU A 167 -3.40 -12.23 -15.66
CA LEU A 167 -3.58 -10.82 -15.94
C LEU A 167 -2.29 -10.19 -16.49
N HIS A 168 -2.44 -9.14 -17.29
CA HIS A 168 -1.29 -8.32 -17.64
C HIS A 168 -0.83 -7.52 -16.42
N TRP A 169 0.47 -7.26 -16.33
CA TRP A 169 1.03 -6.53 -15.20
C TRP A 169 2.16 -5.61 -15.63
N VAL A 170 2.36 -4.55 -14.86
CA VAL A 170 3.47 -3.62 -14.96
C VAL A 170 3.79 -3.11 -13.55
N GLY A 171 5.05 -2.90 -13.24
CA GLY A 171 5.46 -2.41 -11.93
C GLY A 171 6.64 -1.47 -12.00
N SER A 172 6.81 -0.67 -10.94
CA SER A 172 7.98 0.16 -10.73
C SER A 172 8.50 -0.01 -9.31
N GLU A 173 9.82 0.04 -9.16
CA GLU A 173 10.49 0.02 -7.86
C GLU A 173 11.78 0.86 -7.97
N THR A 174 11.96 1.80 -7.04
CA THR A 174 13.11 2.71 -7.05
C THR A 174 14.34 2.12 -6.38
N ASN A 175 14.15 1.16 -5.47
CA ASN A 175 15.26 0.47 -4.83
C ASN A 175 15.76 -0.67 -5.72
N GLN A 176 16.99 -0.55 -6.20
CA GLN A 176 17.60 -1.51 -7.13
C GLN A 176 17.63 -2.96 -6.59
N ALA A 177 17.88 -3.15 -5.28
CA ALA A 177 17.89 -4.48 -4.69
C ALA A 177 16.49 -5.12 -4.69
N TYR A 178 15.44 -4.34 -4.36
CA TYR A 178 14.07 -4.83 -4.41
C TYR A 178 13.57 -5.03 -5.84
N HIS A 179 14.00 -4.18 -6.77
CA HIS A 179 13.73 -4.37 -8.20
C HIS A 179 14.32 -5.71 -8.68
N ALA A 180 15.56 -6.03 -8.32
CA ALA A 180 16.18 -7.30 -8.68
C ALA A 180 15.43 -8.51 -8.10
N ILE A 181 14.97 -8.42 -6.83
CA ILE A 181 14.16 -9.46 -6.19
C ILE A 181 12.82 -9.64 -6.93
N SER A 182 12.16 -8.54 -7.26
CA SER A 182 10.89 -8.55 -8.00
C SER A 182 11.07 -9.19 -9.39
N SER A 183 12.09 -8.79 -10.12
CA SER A 183 12.40 -9.34 -11.45
C SER A 183 12.67 -10.85 -11.38
N ALA A 184 13.54 -11.28 -10.45
CA ALA A 184 13.84 -12.70 -10.27
C ALA A 184 12.58 -13.52 -9.89
N ARG A 185 11.69 -12.98 -9.05
CA ARG A 185 10.42 -13.62 -8.70
C ARG A 185 9.52 -13.79 -9.92
N LEU A 186 9.51 -12.79 -10.79
CA LEU A 186 8.69 -12.83 -12.01
C LEU A 186 9.31 -13.71 -13.10
N ASP A 187 10.61 -13.81 -13.21
CA ASP A 187 11.31 -14.66 -14.18
C ASP A 187 11.25 -16.15 -13.79
N ALA A 188 11.42 -16.49 -12.52
CA ALA A 188 11.43 -17.87 -12.03
C ALA A 188 10.15 -18.67 -12.33
N THR A 189 9.06 -17.99 -12.66
CA THR A 189 7.78 -18.61 -12.99
C THR A 189 7.52 -18.70 -14.52
N THR A 190 8.49 -18.33 -15.39
CA THR A 190 8.32 -18.38 -16.85
C THR A 190 8.38 -19.79 -17.44
N ASP A 191 8.85 -20.78 -16.70
CA ASP A 191 9.00 -22.16 -17.22
C ASP A 191 7.69 -22.94 -17.38
N ASP A 192 6.55 -22.45 -16.84
CA ASP A 192 5.31 -23.23 -16.82
C ASP A 192 4.10 -22.61 -17.54
N SER A 193 4.19 -21.37 -18.01
CA SER A 193 3.06 -20.74 -18.73
C SER A 193 3.54 -19.76 -19.79
N GLY A 194 3.60 -20.14 -21.05
CA GLY A 194 4.12 -19.38 -22.19
C GLY A 194 3.56 -17.98 -22.49
N VAL A 195 3.36 -17.13 -21.48
CA VAL A 195 2.95 -15.73 -21.63
C VAL A 195 4.17 -14.84 -21.59
N GLN A 196 4.59 -14.33 -22.74
CA GLN A 196 5.72 -13.39 -22.86
C GLN A 196 5.32 -11.97 -22.42
N PRO A 197 6.20 -11.23 -21.70
CA PRO A 197 6.00 -9.81 -21.40
C PRO A 197 6.06 -9.00 -22.71
N ARG A 198 5.13 -8.06 -22.87
CA ARG A 198 5.23 -7.04 -23.93
C ARG A 198 6.02 -5.85 -23.36
N SER A 199 7.21 -5.63 -23.92
CA SER A 199 7.97 -4.38 -23.72
C SER A 199 7.18 -3.22 -24.32
N ILE A 200 7.05 -2.15 -23.53
CA ILE A 200 6.59 -0.83 -23.99
C ILE A 200 7.81 0.08 -24.08
#